data_7a0c0240bd81bb7b36951cd2609992b2
#
_entry.id   7a0c0240bd81bb7b36951cd2609992b2
#
_cell.length_a   1.000
_cell.length_b   1.000
_cell.length_c   1.000
_cell.angle_alpha   90.00
_cell.angle_beta   90.00
_cell.angle_gamma   90.00
#
_symmetry.space_group_name_H-M   'P 1'
#
loop_
_entity.id
_entity.type
_entity.pdbx_description
1 polymer ?
#
loop_
_entity_poly.entity_id
_entity_poly.type
_entity_poly.pdbx_seq_one_letter_code
_entity_poly.pdbx_strand_id
1 'polypeptide(L)'
;MKSQSNIKLSRSSRFASLMGDIYADRRVLVTGHTGFKGSWLALWLHELGANVTGLSLPPNTKPSHFELIGLKELLLHIEGDIRDLKIVKRAFDAANPQIVFHLAAQPLVRDSCDNPKGTFDTNIGGTVNILEAIRQCPSVKAVVVITSDKCYENKEWVWGYRENDALGGHDPYSASKGATEIVCSAYHRSFFDKNGCGPHLGFATARAGNVIGGGDWANDRIIPDCIRALSQGEPISIRNPNATRPWQHVLDPLSGYLLLAKRLLDDPDHFCGAWNFGPADDVQIKVMELANQFVKAWGSGQIIIPPSDKTAPHEAYLLRLCIDKAAQVLQWTPTLHSESAIEWTVEWYKAWHEKKPDLRGISLRQINEFEKQYR
;
A
#
# COMPACT_ATOMS: atom_id res chain seq x y z
N MET A 1 25.39 -24.25 -16.80
CA MET A 1 24.09 -24.82 -16.48
C MET A 1 24.13 -25.30 -15.04
N LYS A 2 23.66 -24.49 -14.08
CA LYS A 2 23.41 -24.92 -12.71
C LYS A 2 21.91 -24.87 -12.51
N SER A 3 21.31 -26.01 -12.23
CA SER A 3 19.87 -26.20 -11.98
C SER A 3 19.49 -25.35 -10.77
N GLN A 4 18.65 -24.35 -10.98
CA GLN A 4 17.88 -23.73 -9.92
C GLN A 4 16.86 -24.78 -9.46
N SER A 5 17.12 -25.34 -8.29
CA SER A 5 16.15 -26.17 -7.58
C SER A 5 14.99 -25.26 -7.14
N ASN A 6 13.89 -25.31 -7.90
CA ASN A 6 12.60 -24.80 -7.45
C ASN A 6 12.19 -25.56 -6.20
N ILE A 7 12.47 -25.01 -5.04
CA ILE A 7 11.86 -25.44 -3.78
C ILE A 7 10.42 -24.91 -3.83
N LYS A 8 9.52 -25.72 -4.40
CA LYS A 8 8.08 -25.58 -4.14
C LYS A 8 7.88 -25.91 -2.65
N LEU A 9 7.94 -24.87 -1.80
CA LEU A 9 7.49 -24.99 -0.43
C LEU A 9 6.05 -25.45 -0.44
N SER A 10 5.74 -26.56 0.24
CA SER A 10 4.36 -27.01 0.42
C SER A 10 3.64 -25.94 1.24
N ARG A 11 2.85 -25.12 0.58
CA ARG A 11 2.05 -24.05 1.21
C ARG A 11 0.90 -24.70 1.98
N SER A 12 1.11 -25.01 3.25
CA SER A 12 0.09 -25.55 4.15
C SER A 12 -0.58 -24.46 5.01
N SER A 13 -0.32 -23.18 4.74
CA SER A 13 -0.93 -22.07 5.49
C SER A 13 -2.40 -21.85 5.10
N ARG A 14 -3.20 -21.32 6.03
CA ARG A 14 -4.59 -20.91 5.74
C ARG A 14 -4.63 -19.87 4.61
N PHE A 15 -3.67 -18.94 4.57
CA PHE A 15 -3.55 -17.96 3.49
C PHE A 15 -3.36 -18.65 2.13
N ALA A 16 -2.43 -19.59 2.03
CA ALA A 16 -2.19 -20.32 0.80
C ALA A 16 -3.43 -21.16 0.37
N SER A 17 -4.12 -21.80 1.32
CA SER A 17 -5.37 -22.49 1.06
C SER A 17 -6.47 -21.53 0.58
N LEU A 18 -6.56 -20.34 1.18
CA LEU A 18 -7.55 -19.32 0.80
C LEU A 18 -7.26 -18.74 -0.59
N MET A 19 -5.99 -18.44 -0.90
CA MET A 19 -5.59 -17.92 -2.22
C MET A 19 -5.65 -19.00 -3.30
N GLY A 20 -5.35 -20.26 -2.95
CA GLY A 20 -5.19 -21.33 -3.95
C GLY A 20 -4.15 -20.92 -5.00
N ASP A 21 -4.34 -21.39 -6.22
CA ASP A 21 -3.47 -21.04 -7.36
C ASP A 21 -3.98 -19.83 -8.15
N ILE A 22 -4.76 -18.94 -7.51
CA ILE A 22 -5.44 -17.85 -8.21
C ILE A 22 -4.46 -16.89 -8.91
N TYR A 23 -3.26 -16.73 -8.38
CA TYR A 23 -2.22 -15.89 -8.95
C TYR A 23 -1.23 -16.64 -9.84
N ALA A 24 -1.18 -17.98 -9.77
CA ALA A 24 -0.26 -18.79 -10.57
C ALA A 24 -0.48 -18.53 -12.06
N ASP A 25 0.61 -18.19 -12.76
CA ASP A 25 0.65 -17.86 -14.19
C ASP A 25 -0.26 -16.70 -14.64
N ARG A 26 -0.91 -16.00 -13.71
CA ARG A 26 -1.72 -14.83 -14.05
C ARG A 26 -0.87 -13.61 -14.37
N ARG A 27 -1.25 -12.90 -15.41
CA ARG A 27 -0.63 -11.62 -15.76
C ARG A 27 -1.21 -10.52 -14.90
N VAL A 28 -0.36 -9.93 -14.07
CA VAL A 28 -0.71 -8.90 -13.10
C VAL A 28 0.06 -7.62 -13.40
N LEU A 29 -0.64 -6.50 -13.57
CA LEU A 29 -0.03 -5.19 -13.69
C LEU A 29 -0.09 -4.48 -12.33
N VAL A 30 1.08 -4.05 -11.84
CA VAL A 30 1.21 -3.23 -10.62
C VAL A 30 1.76 -1.87 -11.01
N THR A 31 0.96 -0.82 -10.87
CA THR A 31 1.49 0.54 -11.03
C THR A 31 2.05 1.05 -9.71
N GLY A 32 3.16 1.78 -9.74
CA GLY A 32 3.82 2.27 -8.53
C GLY A 32 4.64 1.19 -7.80
N HIS A 33 5.08 0.14 -8.51
CA HIS A 33 5.84 -0.98 -7.95
C HIS A 33 7.24 -0.61 -7.46
N THR A 34 7.76 0.57 -7.79
CA THR A 34 9.03 1.09 -7.25
C THR A 34 8.88 1.73 -5.88
N GLY A 35 7.65 2.09 -5.50
CA GLY A 35 7.33 2.66 -4.18
C GLY A 35 7.27 1.58 -3.08
N PHE A 36 7.20 2.02 -1.82
CA PHE A 36 7.22 1.14 -0.64
C PHE A 36 6.17 0.02 -0.70
N LYS A 37 4.88 0.34 -0.69
CA LYS A 37 3.81 -0.68 -0.74
C LYS A 37 3.84 -1.50 -2.04
N GLY A 38 4.10 -0.82 -3.16
CA GLY A 38 4.10 -1.47 -4.47
C GLY A 38 5.20 -2.51 -4.62
N SER A 39 6.38 -2.28 -4.04
CA SER A 39 7.49 -3.24 -4.11
C SER A 39 7.25 -4.47 -3.23
N TRP A 40 6.64 -4.33 -2.05
CA TRP A 40 6.20 -5.47 -1.24
C TRP A 40 5.11 -6.28 -1.94
N LEU A 41 4.11 -5.61 -2.53
CA LEU A 41 3.04 -6.29 -3.28
C LEU A 41 3.58 -7.06 -4.48
N ALA A 42 4.46 -6.42 -5.26
CA ALA A 42 5.04 -7.05 -6.45
C ALA A 42 5.91 -8.26 -6.09
N LEU A 43 6.68 -8.18 -4.99
CA LEU A 43 7.43 -9.32 -4.47
C LEU A 43 6.49 -10.45 -4.05
N TRP A 44 5.43 -10.16 -3.31
CA TRP A 44 4.46 -11.19 -2.86
C TRP A 44 3.72 -11.84 -4.02
N LEU A 45 3.28 -11.04 -5.01
CA LEU A 45 2.66 -11.57 -6.24
C LEU A 45 3.61 -12.50 -7.01
N HIS A 46 4.90 -12.13 -7.11
CA HIS A 46 5.92 -12.99 -7.71
C HIS A 46 6.02 -14.35 -6.98
N GLU A 47 6.07 -14.33 -5.64
CA GLU A 47 6.08 -15.55 -4.82
C GLU A 47 4.80 -16.39 -4.94
N LEU A 48 3.67 -15.73 -5.21
CA LEU A 48 2.41 -16.41 -5.50
C LEU A 48 2.36 -16.99 -6.92
N GLY A 49 3.43 -16.82 -7.71
CA GLY A 49 3.57 -17.38 -9.06
C GLY A 49 2.96 -16.50 -10.15
N ALA A 50 2.66 -15.23 -9.88
CA ALA A 50 2.13 -14.32 -10.90
C ALA A 50 3.22 -13.87 -11.89
N ASN A 51 2.82 -13.65 -13.14
CA ASN A 51 3.61 -12.95 -14.14
C ASN A 51 3.43 -11.44 -13.95
N VAL A 52 4.29 -10.84 -13.13
CA VAL A 52 4.16 -9.45 -12.71
C VAL A 52 4.79 -8.50 -13.73
N THR A 53 4.04 -7.50 -14.16
CA THR A 53 4.54 -6.33 -14.88
C THR A 53 4.38 -5.10 -13.98
N GLY A 54 5.42 -4.30 -13.87
CA GLY A 54 5.40 -3.06 -13.10
C GLY A 54 5.49 -1.83 -14.01
N LEU A 55 4.59 -0.84 -13.82
CA LEU A 55 4.69 0.49 -14.43
C LEU A 55 4.89 1.54 -13.34
N SER A 56 5.99 2.27 -13.37
CA SER A 56 6.27 3.33 -12.39
C SER A 56 7.36 4.28 -12.86
N LEU A 57 7.41 5.45 -12.25
CA LEU A 57 8.61 6.28 -12.25
C LEU A 57 9.75 5.56 -11.50
N PRO A 58 11.01 6.00 -11.66
CA PRO A 58 12.10 5.55 -10.79
C PRO A 58 11.75 5.71 -9.31
N PRO A 59 12.38 4.95 -8.39
CA PRO A 59 12.19 5.15 -6.97
C PRO A 59 12.44 6.60 -6.57
N ASN A 60 11.54 7.17 -5.78
CA ASN A 60 11.65 8.56 -5.30
C ASN A 60 12.56 8.72 -4.07
N THR A 61 13.09 7.63 -3.54
CA THR A 61 14.00 7.61 -2.39
C THR A 61 15.25 6.78 -2.68
N LYS A 62 16.37 7.17 -2.06
CA LYS A 62 17.65 6.42 -2.04
C LYS A 62 18.10 6.30 -0.59
N PRO A 63 18.18 5.06 -0.07
CA PRO A 63 17.82 3.80 -0.71
C PRO A 63 16.32 3.63 -0.94
N SER A 64 15.92 2.54 -1.63
CA SER A 64 14.53 2.14 -1.84
C SER A 64 14.37 0.63 -1.64
N HIS A 65 13.21 0.18 -1.15
CA HIS A 65 12.95 -1.25 -1.02
C HIS A 65 13.11 -1.97 -2.36
N PHE A 66 12.59 -1.39 -3.44
CA PHE A 66 12.69 -1.92 -4.80
C PHE A 66 14.12 -2.24 -5.22
N GLU A 67 15.07 -1.32 -4.97
CA GLU A 67 16.49 -1.52 -5.32
C GLU A 67 17.16 -2.51 -4.37
N LEU A 68 16.93 -2.37 -3.06
CA LEU A 68 17.60 -3.17 -2.03
C LEU A 68 17.27 -4.67 -2.13
N ILE A 69 16.06 -5.01 -2.59
CA ILE A 69 15.66 -6.41 -2.79
C ILE A 69 15.90 -6.92 -4.22
N GLY A 70 16.42 -6.07 -5.13
CA GLY A 70 16.65 -6.42 -6.53
C GLY A 70 15.37 -6.80 -7.27
N LEU A 71 14.25 -6.12 -7.00
CA LEU A 71 12.93 -6.50 -7.53
C LEU A 71 12.87 -6.40 -9.05
N LYS A 72 13.65 -5.51 -9.67
CA LYS A 72 13.73 -5.33 -11.13
C LYS A 72 14.06 -6.63 -11.88
N GLU A 73 14.79 -7.54 -11.24
CA GLU A 73 15.20 -8.82 -11.85
C GLU A 73 14.08 -9.88 -11.85
N LEU A 74 13.02 -9.65 -11.06
CA LEU A 74 11.95 -10.62 -10.81
C LEU A 74 10.69 -10.38 -11.66
N LEU A 75 10.60 -9.25 -12.37
CA LEU A 75 9.39 -8.82 -13.07
C LEU A 75 9.72 -8.05 -14.35
N LEU A 76 8.73 -7.88 -15.22
CA LEU A 76 8.83 -6.96 -16.34
C LEU A 76 8.69 -5.52 -15.83
N HIS A 77 9.84 -4.82 -15.71
CA HIS A 77 9.90 -3.43 -15.27
C HIS A 77 9.74 -2.47 -16.44
N ILE A 78 8.72 -1.63 -16.39
CA ILE A 78 8.47 -0.54 -17.33
C ILE A 78 8.59 0.78 -16.57
N GLU A 79 9.60 1.56 -16.91
CA GLU A 79 9.74 2.91 -16.39
C GLU A 79 8.84 3.86 -17.19
N GLY A 80 7.98 4.61 -16.46
CA GLY A 80 7.07 5.52 -17.11
C GLY A 80 6.12 6.24 -16.16
N ASP A 81 5.61 7.37 -16.66
CA ASP A 81 4.68 8.23 -15.94
C ASP A 81 3.23 7.90 -16.31
N ILE A 82 2.39 7.66 -15.31
CA ILE A 82 0.94 7.39 -15.51
C ILE A 82 0.19 8.60 -16.07
N ARG A 83 0.75 9.81 -15.98
CA ARG A 83 0.18 11.04 -16.61
C ARG A 83 0.25 11.00 -18.13
N ASP A 84 1.13 10.19 -18.70
CA ASP A 84 1.22 9.96 -20.14
C ASP A 84 0.40 8.74 -20.56
N LEU A 85 -0.77 8.98 -21.14
CA LEU A 85 -1.65 7.91 -21.64
C LEU A 85 -0.98 6.99 -22.66
N LYS A 86 -0.02 7.48 -23.46
CA LYS A 86 0.67 6.65 -24.44
C LYS A 86 1.59 5.64 -23.77
N ILE A 87 2.25 6.05 -22.68
CA ILE A 87 3.07 5.14 -21.86
C ILE A 87 2.19 4.11 -21.18
N VAL A 88 1.07 4.55 -20.59
CA VAL A 88 0.11 3.64 -19.95
C VAL A 88 -0.40 2.59 -20.95
N LYS A 89 -0.85 2.99 -22.16
CA LYS A 89 -1.30 2.05 -23.18
C LYS A 89 -0.21 1.04 -23.58
N ARG A 90 1.03 1.49 -23.81
CA ARG A 90 2.16 0.59 -24.09
C ARG A 90 2.40 -0.43 -22.97
N ALA A 91 2.25 -0.01 -21.71
CA ALA A 91 2.40 -0.91 -20.57
C ALA A 91 1.28 -1.96 -20.52
N PHE A 92 0.04 -1.58 -20.83
CA PHE A 92 -1.09 -2.50 -20.94
C PHE A 92 -0.91 -3.49 -22.10
N ASP A 93 -0.45 -3.01 -23.26
CA ASP A 93 -0.18 -3.87 -24.43
C ASP A 93 0.92 -4.91 -24.10
N ALA A 94 1.99 -4.48 -23.44
CA ALA A 94 3.09 -5.37 -23.04
C ALA A 94 2.68 -6.37 -21.96
N ALA A 95 1.90 -5.95 -20.96
CA ALA A 95 1.46 -6.79 -19.85
C ALA A 95 0.27 -7.69 -20.21
N ASN A 96 -0.62 -7.22 -21.10
CA ASN A 96 -1.94 -7.82 -21.36
C ASN A 96 -2.60 -8.36 -20.08
N PRO A 97 -2.79 -7.49 -19.05
CA PRO A 97 -3.06 -7.92 -17.68
C PRO A 97 -4.46 -8.52 -17.52
N GLN A 98 -4.57 -9.47 -16.58
CA GLN A 98 -5.85 -10.02 -16.11
C GLN A 98 -6.27 -9.36 -14.79
N ILE A 99 -5.29 -8.92 -14.00
CA ILE A 99 -5.49 -8.21 -12.73
C ILE A 99 -4.67 -6.94 -12.76
N VAL A 100 -5.24 -5.83 -12.27
CA VAL A 100 -4.55 -4.55 -12.13
C VAL A 100 -4.60 -4.09 -10.68
N PHE A 101 -3.43 -3.84 -10.09
CA PHE A 101 -3.29 -3.12 -8.83
C PHE A 101 -2.73 -1.72 -9.12
N HIS A 102 -3.51 -0.70 -8.89
CA HIS A 102 -3.11 0.69 -9.14
C HIS A 102 -2.69 1.39 -7.85
N LEU A 103 -1.35 1.45 -7.61
CA LEU A 103 -0.76 2.10 -6.44
C LEU A 103 0.00 3.39 -6.78
N ALA A 104 0.26 3.65 -8.07
CA ALA A 104 0.98 4.85 -8.49
C ALA A 104 0.23 6.12 -8.08
N ALA A 105 0.87 6.96 -7.30
CA ALA A 105 0.33 8.23 -6.82
C ALA A 105 1.46 9.13 -6.32
N GLN A 106 1.22 10.43 -6.20
CA GLN A 106 1.98 11.32 -5.33
C GLN A 106 1.43 11.12 -3.90
N PRO A 107 2.23 10.56 -2.94
CA PRO A 107 1.69 10.07 -1.66
C PRO A 107 1.95 11.01 -0.46
N LEU A 108 2.63 12.15 -0.64
CA LEU A 108 3.11 12.99 0.44
C LEU A 108 2.29 14.28 0.56
N VAL A 109 1.79 14.56 1.77
CA VAL A 109 0.95 15.74 2.04
C VAL A 109 1.76 17.02 1.82
N ARG A 110 3.00 17.11 2.32
CA ARG A 110 3.83 18.32 2.16
C ARG A 110 4.13 18.63 0.72
N ASP A 111 4.59 17.63 -0.06
CA ASP A 111 4.83 17.80 -1.48
C ASP A 111 3.57 18.25 -2.23
N SER A 112 2.37 17.86 -1.75
CA SER A 112 1.11 18.30 -2.35
C SER A 112 0.83 19.77 -2.13
N CYS A 113 1.30 20.35 -1.01
CA CYS A 113 1.20 21.78 -0.75
C CYS A 113 2.18 22.57 -1.62
N ASP A 114 3.38 22.02 -1.86
CA ASP A 114 4.39 22.66 -2.70
C ASP A 114 4.04 22.54 -4.20
N ASN A 115 3.42 21.43 -4.63
CA ASN A 115 3.02 21.21 -6.00
C ASN A 115 1.60 20.60 -6.09
N PRO A 116 0.55 21.39 -5.81
CA PRO A 116 -0.82 20.91 -5.84
C PRO A 116 -1.26 20.46 -7.23
N LYS A 117 -0.88 21.21 -8.29
CA LYS A 117 -1.20 20.83 -9.67
C LYS A 117 -0.64 19.46 -10.03
N GLY A 118 0.65 19.22 -9.77
CA GLY A 118 1.29 17.94 -10.03
C GLY A 118 0.64 16.79 -9.26
N THR A 119 0.16 17.06 -8.04
CA THR A 119 -0.58 16.10 -7.23
C THR A 119 -1.91 15.72 -7.86
N PHE A 120 -2.71 16.69 -8.30
CA PHE A 120 -3.99 16.42 -8.98
C PHE A 120 -3.77 15.76 -10.35
N ASP A 121 -2.82 16.23 -11.14
CA ASP A 121 -2.49 15.63 -12.43
C ASP A 121 -2.10 14.15 -12.28
N THR A 122 -1.35 13.82 -11.24
CA THR A 122 -0.91 12.44 -10.97
C THR A 122 -2.04 11.60 -10.41
N ASN A 123 -2.67 12.05 -9.31
CA ASN A 123 -3.59 11.20 -8.55
C ASN A 123 -4.95 11.07 -9.24
N ILE A 124 -5.42 12.10 -9.90
CA ILE A 124 -6.68 12.10 -10.63
C ILE A 124 -6.43 11.80 -12.12
N GLY A 125 -5.66 12.64 -12.80
CA GLY A 125 -5.41 12.49 -14.23
C GLY A 125 -4.70 11.18 -14.58
N GLY A 126 -3.69 10.79 -13.80
CA GLY A 126 -3.01 9.50 -13.96
C GLY A 126 -3.95 8.32 -13.74
N THR A 127 -4.83 8.39 -12.71
CA THR A 127 -5.84 7.34 -12.49
C THR A 127 -6.82 7.27 -13.67
N VAL A 128 -7.28 8.41 -14.20
CA VAL A 128 -8.14 8.43 -15.41
C VAL A 128 -7.45 7.73 -16.58
N ASN A 129 -6.16 7.95 -16.81
CA ASN A 129 -5.41 7.28 -17.87
C ASN A 129 -5.37 5.75 -17.67
N ILE A 130 -5.19 5.28 -16.43
CA ILE A 130 -5.26 3.85 -16.10
C ILE A 130 -6.65 3.28 -16.37
N LEU A 131 -7.71 3.97 -15.96
CA LEU A 131 -9.10 3.55 -16.17
C LEU A 131 -9.46 3.49 -17.66
N GLU A 132 -8.99 4.45 -18.48
CA GLU A 132 -9.16 4.42 -19.93
C GLU A 132 -8.41 3.25 -20.60
N ALA A 133 -7.20 2.89 -20.10
CA ALA A 133 -6.50 1.73 -20.60
C ALA A 133 -7.20 0.42 -20.20
N ILE A 134 -7.73 0.33 -18.98
CA ILE A 134 -8.54 -0.81 -18.52
C ILE A 134 -9.77 -0.99 -19.42
N ARG A 135 -10.50 0.10 -19.70
CA ARG A 135 -11.71 0.07 -20.55
C ARG A 135 -11.44 -0.48 -21.96
N GLN A 136 -10.21 -0.33 -22.45
CA GLN A 136 -9.76 -0.80 -23.77
C GLN A 136 -9.03 -2.15 -23.73
N CYS A 137 -8.87 -2.78 -22.56
CA CYS A 137 -8.12 -4.03 -22.39
C CYS A 137 -9.05 -5.20 -21.98
N PRO A 138 -9.53 -6.02 -22.92
CA PRO A 138 -10.52 -7.08 -22.65
C PRO A 138 -10.03 -8.20 -21.72
N SER A 139 -8.71 -8.34 -21.56
CA SER A 139 -8.13 -9.35 -20.68
C SER A 139 -8.29 -9.01 -19.20
N VAL A 140 -8.49 -7.74 -18.83
CA VAL A 140 -8.68 -7.33 -17.44
C VAL A 140 -9.99 -7.88 -16.89
N LYS A 141 -9.91 -8.55 -15.72
CA LYS A 141 -11.06 -9.15 -15.02
C LYS A 141 -11.24 -8.58 -13.61
N ALA A 142 -10.15 -8.14 -12.96
CA ALA A 142 -10.21 -7.55 -11.63
C ALA A 142 -9.28 -6.33 -11.53
N VAL A 143 -9.75 -5.29 -10.84
CA VAL A 143 -9.03 -4.03 -10.62
C VAL A 143 -9.16 -3.62 -9.17
N VAL A 144 -8.03 -3.34 -8.52
CA VAL A 144 -7.99 -2.74 -7.18
C VAL A 144 -7.21 -1.43 -7.26
N VAL A 145 -7.89 -0.32 -7.02
CA VAL A 145 -7.28 1.02 -6.97
C VAL A 145 -7.00 1.38 -5.52
N ILE A 146 -5.74 1.65 -5.20
CA ILE A 146 -5.31 1.96 -3.84
C ILE A 146 -5.40 3.48 -3.59
N THR A 147 -6.26 3.85 -2.66
CA THR A 147 -6.43 5.23 -2.24
C THR A 147 -5.84 5.46 -0.83
N SER A 148 -6.57 6.01 0.11
CA SER A 148 -6.08 6.31 1.46
C SER A 148 -7.25 6.54 2.41
N ASP A 149 -7.02 6.40 3.71
CA ASP A 149 -7.91 6.89 4.77
C ASP A 149 -8.16 8.40 4.68
N LYS A 150 -7.21 9.15 4.13
CA LYS A 150 -7.32 10.60 3.91
C LYS A 150 -8.29 11.02 2.81
N CYS A 151 -8.97 10.08 2.15
CA CYS A 151 -10.04 10.38 1.21
C CYS A 151 -11.34 10.85 1.89
N TYR A 152 -11.47 10.67 3.19
CA TYR A 152 -12.65 11.08 3.94
C TYR A 152 -12.60 12.56 4.35
N GLU A 153 -13.77 13.18 4.43
CA GLU A 153 -13.96 14.48 5.09
C GLU A 153 -13.71 14.31 6.60
N ASN A 154 -12.47 14.57 7.03
CA ASN A 154 -12.08 14.30 8.42
C ASN A 154 -12.66 15.32 9.40
N LYS A 155 -13.57 14.87 10.26
CA LYS A 155 -14.22 15.64 11.33
C LYS A 155 -13.58 15.38 12.71
N GLU A 156 -12.48 14.62 12.75
CA GLU A 156 -11.76 14.27 13.98
C GLU A 156 -12.65 13.67 15.09
N TRP A 157 -13.69 12.95 14.68
CA TRP A 157 -14.59 12.28 15.62
C TRP A 157 -14.02 10.94 16.11
N VAL A 158 -14.64 10.40 17.16
CA VAL A 158 -14.15 9.17 17.83
C VAL A 158 -14.46 7.88 17.06
N TRP A 159 -15.38 7.92 16.10
CA TRP A 159 -15.78 6.76 15.30
C TRP A 159 -14.87 6.55 14.10
N GLY A 160 -14.66 5.29 13.74
CA GLY A 160 -13.99 4.95 12.50
C GLY A 160 -14.85 5.30 11.27
N TYR A 161 -14.22 5.85 10.22
CA TYR A 161 -14.89 6.15 8.95
C TYR A 161 -15.30 4.87 8.23
N ARG A 162 -16.54 4.83 7.76
CA ARG A 162 -17.11 3.75 6.96
C ARG A 162 -17.00 4.09 5.47
N GLU A 163 -17.11 3.07 4.63
CA GLU A 163 -16.93 3.23 3.18
C GLU A 163 -17.94 4.18 2.51
N ASN A 164 -19.09 4.40 3.12
CA ASN A 164 -20.15 5.30 2.69
C ASN A 164 -20.14 6.68 3.36
N ASP A 165 -19.18 6.97 4.24
CA ASP A 165 -19.03 8.30 4.83
C ASP A 165 -18.55 9.32 3.78
N ALA A 166 -18.74 10.61 4.07
CA ALA A 166 -18.44 11.69 3.15
C ALA A 166 -16.96 11.70 2.75
N LEU A 167 -16.73 11.85 1.45
CA LEU A 167 -15.39 12.06 0.88
C LEU A 167 -15.05 13.55 0.89
N GLY A 168 -13.74 13.87 1.09
CA GLY A 168 -13.30 15.25 1.17
C GLY A 168 -11.78 15.34 1.33
N GLY A 169 -11.32 16.43 1.94
CA GLY A 169 -9.91 16.63 2.29
C GLY A 169 -9.52 18.09 2.37
N HIS A 170 -8.82 18.45 3.44
CA HIS A 170 -8.37 19.83 3.70
C HIS A 170 -7.09 20.22 2.94
N ASP A 171 -6.28 19.26 2.55
CA ASP A 171 -5.05 19.48 1.79
C ASP A 171 -5.15 18.89 0.37
N PRO A 172 -4.28 19.31 -0.57
CA PRO A 172 -4.37 18.84 -1.96
C PRO A 172 -4.20 17.33 -2.12
N TYR A 173 -3.40 16.67 -1.28
CA TYR A 173 -3.27 15.21 -1.30
C TYR A 173 -4.57 14.54 -0.89
N SER A 174 -5.14 14.93 0.25
CA SER A 174 -6.40 14.37 0.77
C SER A 174 -7.55 14.60 -0.22
N ALA A 175 -7.68 15.84 -0.73
CA ALA A 175 -8.66 16.18 -1.76
C ALA A 175 -8.47 15.33 -3.03
N SER A 176 -7.22 15.12 -3.49
CA SER A 176 -6.95 14.29 -4.66
C SER A 176 -7.36 12.84 -4.46
N LYS A 177 -7.21 12.29 -3.25
CA LYS A 177 -7.62 10.92 -2.93
C LYS A 177 -9.15 10.78 -2.85
N GLY A 178 -9.85 11.79 -2.28
CA GLY A 178 -11.30 11.85 -2.31
C GLY A 178 -11.84 11.95 -3.75
N ALA A 179 -11.24 12.80 -4.57
CA ALA A 179 -11.60 12.93 -5.98
C ALA A 179 -11.32 11.64 -6.78
N THR A 180 -10.24 10.93 -6.49
CA THR A 180 -9.94 9.62 -7.09
C THR A 180 -11.05 8.60 -6.80
N GLU A 181 -11.56 8.54 -5.57
CA GLU A 181 -12.70 7.69 -5.21
C GLU A 181 -13.96 8.02 -6.03
N ILE A 182 -14.27 9.32 -6.19
CA ILE A 182 -15.41 9.78 -6.99
C ILE A 182 -15.24 9.38 -8.46
N VAL A 183 -14.06 9.59 -9.04
CA VAL A 183 -13.75 9.19 -10.42
C VAL A 183 -13.87 7.67 -10.58
N CYS A 184 -13.29 6.88 -9.68
CA CYS A 184 -13.40 5.42 -9.70
C CYS A 184 -14.86 4.96 -9.64
N SER A 185 -15.67 5.55 -8.76
CA SER A 185 -17.09 5.24 -8.65
C SER A 185 -17.87 5.59 -9.93
N ALA A 186 -17.54 6.71 -10.59
CA ALA A 186 -18.15 7.09 -11.86
C ALA A 186 -17.80 6.10 -12.98
N TYR A 187 -16.51 5.73 -13.11
CA TYR A 187 -16.09 4.73 -14.11
C TYR A 187 -16.72 3.37 -13.87
N HIS A 188 -16.75 2.90 -12.62
CA HIS A 188 -17.40 1.63 -12.28
C HIS A 188 -18.85 1.62 -12.77
N ARG A 189 -19.67 2.57 -12.33
CA ARG A 189 -21.11 2.62 -12.64
C ARG A 189 -21.40 2.83 -14.13
N SER A 190 -20.54 3.59 -14.84
CA SER A 190 -20.77 3.92 -16.24
C SER A 190 -20.23 2.85 -17.20
N PHE A 191 -19.14 2.15 -16.84
CA PHE A 191 -18.42 1.32 -17.80
C PHE A 191 -18.20 -0.12 -17.32
N PHE A 192 -17.93 -0.36 -16.02
CA PHE A 192 -17.45 -1.66 -15.53
C PHE A 192 -18.53 -2.49 -14.82
N ASP A 193 -19.63 -1.86 -14.44
CA ASP A 193 -20.82 -2.55 -13.92
C ASP A 193 -21.51 -3.36 -15.01
N LYS A 194 -22.24 -4.41 -14.64
CA LYS A 194 -23.01 -5.25 -15.58
C LYS A 194 -24.02 -4.49 -16.42
N ASN A 195 -24.51 -3.34 -15.94
CA ASN A 195 -25.41 -2.45 -16.66
C ASN A 195 -24.67 -1.31 -17.34
N GLY A 196 -23.35 -1.26 -17.26
CA GLY A 196 -22.50 -0.26 -17.88
C GLY A 196 -22.34 -0.46 -19.39
N CYS A 197 -21.81 0.56 -20.07
CA CYS A 197 -21.59 0.50 -21.53
C CYS A 197 -20.20 0.00 -21.93
N GLY A 198 -19.49 -0.69 -21.03
CA GLY A 198 -18.15 -1.24 -21.24
C GLY A 198 -18.01 -2.69 -20.74
N PRO A 199 -16.78 -3.16 -20.54
CA PRO A 199 -16.55 -4.52 -20.07
C PRO A 199 -16.99 -4.71 -18.60
N HIS A 200 -17.82 -5.70 -18.33
CA HIS A 200 -18.14 -6.11 -16.97
C HIS A 200 -16.91 -6.75 -16.33
N LEU A 201 -16.42 -6.18 -15.24
CA LEU A 201 -15.25 -6.65 -14.47
C LEU A 201 -15.36 -6.30 -12.99
N GLY A 202 -14.65 -7.05 -12.15
CA GLY A 202 -14.55 -6.75 -10.73
C GLY A 202 -13.75 -5.48 -10.49
N PHE A 203 -14.36 -4.45 -9.86
CA PHE A 203 -13.74 -3.15 -9.65
C PHE A 203 -13.92 -2.67 -8.21
N ALA A 204 -12.81 -2.39 -7.53
CA ALA A 204 -12.85 -1.90 -6.18
C ALA A 204 -11.78 -0.84 -5.90
N THR A 205 -12.05 0.02 -4.92
CA THR A 205 -11.05 0.88 -4.28
C THR A 205 -10.69 0.32 -2.90
N ALA A 206 -9.43 0.46 -2.52
CA ALA A 206 -8.91 0.00 -1.23
C ALA A 206 -8.28 1.15 -0.46
N ARG A 207 -8.85 1.47 0.70
CA ARG A 207 -8.44 2.56 1.58
C ARG A 207 -7.65 1.97 2.74
N ALA A 208 -6.45 2.49 2.99
CA ALA A 208 -5.65 2.09 4.12
C ALA A 208 -4.95 3.30 4.74
N GLY A 209 -4.84 3.27 6.08
CA GLY A 209 -4.19 4.31 6.86
C GLY A 209 -2.68 4.16 6.96
N ASN A 210 -2.14 4.48 8.13
CA ASN A 210 -0.71 4.49 8.40
C ASN A 210 -0.10 3.09 8.31
N VAL A 211 0.68 2.86 7.27
CA VAL A 211 1.33 1.58 7.01
C VAL A 211 2.82 1.69 7.30
N ILE A 212 3.36 0.75 8.08
CA ILE A 212 4.77 0.62 8.44
C ILE A 212 5.35 -0.69 7.93
N GLY A 213 6.66 -0.76 7.79
CA GLY A 213 7.38 -1.96 7.32
C GLY A 213 8.77 -1.59 6.83
N GLY A 214 9.59 -2.59 6.61
CA GLY A 214 10.94 -2.39 6.10
C GLY A 214 10.96 -1.76 4.71
N GLY A 215 11.91 -0.83 4.48
CA GLY A 215 12.15 -0.25 3.16
C GLY A 215 11.27 0.94 2.79
N ASP A 216 10.53 1.55 3.72
CA ASP A 216 9.98 2.90 3.55
C ASP A 216 11.07 3.93 3.89
N TRP A 217 11.41 4.79 2.94
CA TRP A 217 12.45 5.82 3.10
C TRP A 217 11.91 7.23 2.88
N ALA A 218 10.57 7.37 2.78
CA ALA A 218 9.95 8.67 2.55
C ALA A 218 10.29 9.67 3.67
N ASN A 219 10.49 10.92 3.30
CA ASN A 219 10.67 12.01 4.26
C ASN A 219 9.37 12.31 4.98
N ASP A 220 9.47 12.95 6.15
CA ASP A 220 8.33 13.39 6.97
C ASP A 220 7.38 12.25 7.39
N ARG A 221 7.90 11.03 7.44
CA ARG A 221 7.23 9.88 8.05
C ARG A 221 7.98 9.42 9.28
N ILE A 222 7.25 9.20 10.36
CA ILE A 222 7.84 8.92 11.68
C ILE A 222 8.81 7.72 11.66
N ILE A 223 8.48 6.63 10.96
CA ILE A 223 9.33 5.43 10.95
C ILE A 223 10.65 5.69 10.21
N PRO A 224 10.66 6.15 8.95
CA PRO A 224 11.89 6.55 8.27
C PRO A 224 12.72 7.57 9.07
N ASP A 225 12.07 8.55 9.72
CA ASP A 225 12.76 9.56 10.54
C ASP A 225 13.42 8.91 11.77
N CYS A 226 12.73 8.03 12.48
CA CYS A 226 13.31 7.25 13.58
C CYS A 226 14.52 6.44 13.12
N ILE A 227 14.40 5.74 11.98
CA ILE A 227 15.48 4.90 11.47
C ILE A 227 16.70 5.73 11.04
N ARG A 228 16.48 6.88 10.38
CA ARG A 228 17.59 7.80 10.03
C ARG A 228 18.34 8.25 11.27
N ALA A 229 17.63 8.71 12.29
CA ALA A 229 18.23 9.14 13.56
C ALA A 229 18.99 7.99 14.23
N LEU A 230 18.34 6.84 14.45
CA LEU A 230 18.95 5.69 15.13
C LEU A 230 20.17 5.14 14.38
N SER A 231 20.13 5.08 13.05
CA SER A 231 21.25 4.60 12.25
C SER A 231 22.48 5.52 12.27
N GLN A 232 22.29 6.80 12.60
CA GLN A 232 23.35 7.79 12.72
C GLN A 232 23.78 8.03 14.19
N GLY A 233 23.11 7.39 15.15
CA GLY A 233 23.33 7.62 16.57
C GLY A 233 22.78 8.97 17.07
N GLU A 234 21.87 9.57 16.31
CA GLU A 234 21.25 10.85 16.64
C GLU A 234 19.93 10.65 17.41
N PRO A 235 19.49 11.67 18.18
CA PRO A 235 18.20 11.62 18.85
C PRO A 235 17.03 11.65 17.87
N ILE A 236 15.99 10.85 18.15
CA ILE A 236 14.72 10.91 17.41
C ILE A 236 13.97 12.19 17.82
N SER A 237 13.66 13.04 16.84
CA SER A 237 12.90 14.27 17.07
C SER A 237 11.40 14.04 16.83
N ILE A 238 10.57 14.20 17.86
CA ILE A 238 9.11 14.01 17.80
C ILE A 238 8.38 15.33 17.98
N ARG A 239 7.69 15.77 16.93
CA ARG A 239 6.93 17.04 16.93
C ARG A 239 5.61 16.94 17.69
N ASN A 240 4.83 15.87 17.46
CA ASN A 240 3.49 15.65 18.01
C ASN A 240 3.42 14.35 18.85
N PRO A 241 3.98 14.33 20.07
CA PRO A 241 4.12 13.11 20.88
C PRO A 241 2.79 12.46 21.26
N ASN A 242 1.72 13.25 21.39
CA ASN A 242 0.40 12.81 21.84
C ASN A 242 -0.54 12.44 20.68
N ALA A 243 -0.15 12.68 19.42
CA ALA A 243 -0.96 12.27 18.28
C ALA A 243 -1.06 10.74 18.26
N THR A 244 -2.26 10.23 17.98
CA THR A 244 -2.52 8.79 17.83
C THR A 244 -2.70 8.45 16.38
N ARG A 245 -2.19 7.29 15.95
CA ARG A 245 -2.35 6.79 14.58
C ARG A 245 -2.62 5.28 14.60
N PRO A 246 -3.45 4.80 13.69
CA PRO A 246 -3.74 3.38 13.53
C PRO A 246 -2.63 2.70 12.71
N TRP A 247 -1.51 2.37 13.37
CA TRP A 247 -0.38 1.72 12.72
C TRP A 247 -0.69 0.27 12.35
N GLN A 248 -0.35 -0.12 11.13
CA GLN A 248 -0.44 -1.51 10.67
C GLN A 248 0.79 -1.89 9.84
N HIS A 249 1.17 -3.15 9.89
CA HIS A 249 2.26 -3.64 9.04
C HIS A 249 1.84 -3.66 7.57
N VAL A 250 2.79 -3.45 6.66
CA VAL A 250 2.53 -3.40 5.20
C VAL A 250 1.85 -4.66 4.67
N LEU A 251 2.14 -5.81 5.25
CA LEU A 251 1.56 -7.09 4.84
C LEU A 251 0.06 -7.21 5.16
N ASP A 252 -0.44 -6.53 6.21
CA ASP A 252 -1.87 -6.55 6.53
C ASP A 252 -2.73 -5.99 5.40
N PRO A 253 -2.64 -4.71 5.00
CA PRO A 253 -3.46 -4.21 3.92
C PRO A 253 -3.16 -4.90 2.58
N LEU A 254 -1.91 -5.34 2.33
CA LEU A 254 -1.57 -6.07 1.11
C LEU A 254 -2.27 -7.43 1.05
N SER A 255 -2.40 -8.16 2.15
CA SER A 255 -3.19 -9.39 2.21
C SER A 255 -4.66 -9.13 1.86
N GLY A 256 -5.20 -8.02 2.35
CA GLY A 256 -6.55 -7.57 2.02
C GLY A 256 -6.72 -7.24 0.54
N TYR A 257 -5.74 -6.57 -0.09
CA TYR A 257 -5.77 -6.26 -1.52
C TYR A 257 -5.73 -7.53 -2.37
N LEU A 258 -4.88 -8.49 -1.99
CA LEU A 258 -4.79 -9.80 -2.66
C LEU A 258 -6.10 -10.57 -2.53
N LEU A 259 -6.68 -10.63 -1.34
CA LEU A 259 -7.96 -11.30 -1.13
C LEU A 259 -9.09 -10.60 -1.90
N LEU A 260 -9.14 -9.27 -1.88
CA LEU A 260 -10.13 -8.49 -2.61
C LEU A 260 -10.07 -8.76 -4.12
N ALA A 261 -8.87 -8.75 -4.71
CA ALA A 261 -8.72 -9.06 -6.13
C ALA A 261 -9.18 -10.49 -6.48
N LYS A 262 -8.90 -11.47 -5.60
CA LYS A 262 -9.43 -12.83 -5.74
C LYS A 262 -10.95 -12.84 -5.74
N ARG A 263 -11.57 -12.19 -4.75
CA ARG A 263 -13.05 -12.13 -4.64
C ARG A 263 -13.71 -11.43 -5.82
N LEU A 264 -13.06 -10.38 -6.34
CA LEU A 264 -13.51 -9.69 -7.55
C LEU A 264 -13.47 -10.57 -8.80
N LEU A 265 -12.56 -11.53 -8.87
CA LEU A 265 -12.53 -12.55 -9.94
C LEU A 265 -13.63 -13.59 -9.76
N ASP A 266 -13.93 -13.97 -8.50
CA ASP A 266 -14.92 -15.00 -8.18
C ASP A 266 -16.36 -14.45 -8.33
N ASP A 267 -16.64 -13.26 -7.82
CA ASP A 267 -17.96 -12.61 -7.81
C ASP A 267 -17.82 -11.09 -7.88
N PRO A 268 -17.69 -10.55 -9.10
CA PRO A 268 -17.50 -9.11 -9.30
C PRO A 268 -18.64 -8.27 -8.75
N ASP A 269 -19.89 -8.71 -8.88
CA ASP A 269 -21.07 -7.92 -8.45
C ASP A 269 -21.11 -7.75 -6.92
N HIS A 270 -20.71 -8.74 -6.17
CA HIS A 270 -20.78 -8.70 -4.71
C HIS A 270 -19.62 -7.94 -4.07
N PHE A 271 -18.43 -8.02 -4.67
CA PHE A 271 -17.22 -7.45 -4.07
C PHE A 271 -16.77 -6.11 -4.67
N CYS A 272 -17.50 -5.55 -5.64
CA CYS A 272 -17.24 -4.21 -6.16
C CYS A 272 -17.43 -3.11 -5.10
N GLY A 273 -16.81 -1.94 -5.35
CA GLY A 273 -16.94 -0.74 -4.52
C GLY A 273 -15.76 -0.49 -3.59
N ALA A 274 -15.98 0.34 -2.56
CA ALA A 274 -14.92 0.76 -1.65
C ALA A 274 -14.74 -0.21 -0.46
N TRP A 275 -13.48 -0.36 -0.01
CA TRP A 275 -13.10 -1.24 1.10
C TRP A 275 -12.06 -0.58 2.00
N ASN A 276 -12.29 -0.62 3.31
CA ASN A 276 -11.37 -0.13 4.32
C ASN A 276 -10.48 -1.26 4.87
N PHE A 277 -9.19 -1.00 4.98
CA PHE A 277 -8.20 -1.88 5.58
C PHE A 277 -7.42 -1.14 6.66
N GLY A 278 -7.56 -1.54 7.89
CA GLY A 278 -6.95 -0.91 9.06
C GLY A 278 -6.59 -1.92 10.13
N PRO A 279 -5.89 -1.50 11.19
CA PRO A 279 -5.61 -2.36 12.33
C PRO A 279 -6.91 -2.67 13.10
N ALA A 280 -6.86 -3.65 14.00
CA ALA A 280 -7.96 -3.93 14.92
C ALA A 280 -8.30 -2.69 15.78
N ASP A 281 -9.57 -2.56 16.14
CA ASP A 281 -10.16 -1.33 16.70
C ASP A 281 -9.59 -0.85 18.04
N ASP A 282 -8.99 -1.72 18.81
CA ASP A 282 -8.57 -1.48 20.19
C ASP A 282 -7.15 -0.89 20.33
N VAL A 283 -6.42 -0.72 19.23
CA VAL A 283 -5.01 -0.33 19.29
C VAL A 283 -4.76 1.04 18.69
N GLN A 284 -4.86 2.07 19.52
CA GLN A 284 -4.36 3.42 19.20
C GLN A 284 -3.06 3.67 19.96
N ILE A 285 -1.93 3.64 19.27
CA ILE A 285 -0.63 3.93 19.87
C ILE A 285 -0.28 5.40 19.62
N LYS A 286 0.15 6.09 20.69
CA LYS A 286 0.70 7.44 20.58
C LYS A 286 2.02 7.41 19.84
N VAL A 287 2.33 8.48 19.12
CA VAL A 287 3.61 8.65 18.42
C VAL A 287 4.80 8.49 19.37
N MET A 288 4.69 9.01 20.60
CA MET A 288 5.73 8.84 21.63
C MET A 288 5.92 7.37 22.03
N GLU A 289 4.85 6.64 22.20
CA GLU A 289 4.88 5.22 22.56
C GLU A 289 5.50 4.38 21.43
N LEU A 290 5.10 4.64 20.19
CA LEU A 290 5.70 4.04 18.99
C LEU A 290 7.23 4.27 18.99
N ALA A 291 7.69 5.50 19.17
CA ALA A 291 9.11 5.84 19.18
C ALA A 291 9.87 5.12 20.31
N ASN A 292 9.28 5.04 21.51
CA ASN A 292 9.87 4.27 22.62
C ASN A 292 10.01 2.77 22.27
N GLN A 293 9.01 2.18 21.62
CA GLN A 293 9.08 0.79 21.16
C GLN A 293 10.17 0.62 20.09
N PHE A 294 10.33 1.59 19.17
CA PHE A 294 11.42 1.61 18.20
C PHE A 294 12.80 1.66 18.87
N VAL A 295 13.02 2.56 19.83
CA VAL A 295 14.28 2.66 20.59
C VAL A 295 14.56 1.34 21.33
N LYS A 296 13.56 0.78 22.01
CA LYS A 296 13.68 -0.51 22.71
C LYS A 296 14.06 -1.65 21.76
N ALA A 297 13.37 -1.75 20.62
CA ALA A 297 13.63 -2.81 19.63
C ALA A 297 14.98 -2.60 18.91
N TRP A 298 15.38 -1.34 18.69
CA TRP A 298 16.71 -1.02 18.13
C TRP A 298 17.85 -1.33 19.10
N GLY A 299 17.60 -1.19 20.40
CA GLY A 299 18.56 -1.50 21.48
C GLY A 299 19.30 -0.28 22.02
N SER A 300 19.22 0.87 21.40
CA SER A 300 19.80 2.14 21.84
C SER A 300 19.11 3.33 21.17
N GLY A 301 19.25 4.53 21.72
CA GLY A 301 18.74 5.77 21.14
C GLY A 301 18.13 6.70 22.19
N GLN A 302 17.89 7.94 21.81
CA GLN A 302 17.28 8.97 22.65
C GLN A 302 16.14 9.62 21.87
N ILE A 303 15.15 10.14 22.60
CA ILE A 303 14.02 10.87 22.03
C ILE A 303 14.06 12.29 22.57
N ILE A 304 13.89 13.27 21.68
CA ILE A 304 13.76 14.68 22.02
C ILE A 304 12.44 15.23 21.49
N ILE A 305 11.86 16.16 22.21
CA ILE A 305 10.68 16.93 21.80
C ILE A 305 11.16 18.34 21.49
N PRO A 306 11.21 18.75 20.21
CA PRO A 306 11.59 20.10 19.86
C PRO A 306 10.52 21.10 20.33
N PRO A 307 10.87 22.38 20.50
CA PRO A 307 9.88 23.42 20.72
C PRO A 307 8.81 23.41 19.63
N SER A 308 7.55 23.66 20.01
CA SER A 308 6.43 23.66 19.05
C SER A 308 6.62 24.71 17.95
N ASP A 309 6.62 24.26 16.71
CA ASP A 309 6.58 25.15 15.55
C ASP A 309 5.13 25.54 15.26
N LYS A 310 4.77 26.78 15.56
CA LYS A 310 3.43 27.33 15.33
C LYS A 310 3.09 27.53 13.84
N THR A 311 4.08 27.41 12.95
CA THR A 311 3.90 27.56 11.49
C THR A 311 3.68 26.22 10.78
N ALA A 312 3.83 25.11 11.49
CA ALA A 312 3.62 23.77 10.91
C ALA A 312 2.16 23.58 10.49
N PRO A 313 1.90 22.94 9.34
CA PRO A 313 0.56 22.61 8.91
C PRO A 313 -0.19 21.79 9.97
N HIS A 314 -1.50 22.03 10.09
CA HIS A 314 -2.35 21.27 11.00
C HIS A 314 -2.32 19.78 10.63
N GLU A 315 -1.88 18.95 11.55
CA GLU A 315 -1.97 17.48 11.44
C GLU A 315 -3.19 17.00 12.23
N ALA A 316 -4.09 16.27 11.56
CA ALA A 316 -5.26 15.70 12.21
C ALA A 316 -4.88 14.85 13.42
N TYR A 317 -5.59 15.03 14.54
CA TYR A 317 -5.37 14.25 15.76
C TYR A 317 -5.96 12.85 15.68
N LEU A 318 -7.14 12.70 15.05
CA LEU A 318 -7.86 11.44 14.93
C LEU A 318 -8.22 11.17 13.48
N LEU A 319 -7.85 10.00 13.00
CA LEU A 319 -8.32 9.44 11.74
C LEU A 319 -8.28 7.92 11.86
N ARG A 320 -9.44 7.29 11.84
CA ARG A 320 -9.64 5.85 12.02
C ARG A 320 -10.51 5.30 10.90
N LEU A 321 -10.27 4.08 10.47
CA LEU A 321 -11.13 3.34 9.55
C LEU A 321 -11.97 2.32 10.32
N CYS A 322 -13.25 2.23 10.03
CA CYS A 322 -14.07 1.09 10.37
C CYS A 322 -13.80 -0.03 9.37
N ILE A 323 -13.42 -1.21 9.85
CA ILE A 323 -13.11 -2.38 9.01
C ILE A 323 -14.19 -3.45 9.04
N ASP A 324 -15.36 -3.17 9.60
CA ASP A 324 -16.45 -4.14 9.77
C ASP A 324 -16.87 -4.79 8.45
N LYS A 325 -16.91 -4.00 7.36
CA LYS A 325 -17.22 -4.52 6.04
C LYS A 325 -16.18 -5.53 5.58
N ALA A 326 -14.89 -5.24 5.73
CA ALA A 326 -13.81 -6.15 5.38
C ALA A 326 -13.87 -7.43 6.24
N ALA A 327 -14.14 -7.31 7.53
CA ALA A 327 -14.24 -8.44 8.45
C ALA A 327 -15.46 -9.33 8.14
N GLN A 328 -16.64 -8.74 7.92
CA GLN A 328 -17.88 -9.51 7.81
C GLN A 328 -18.13 -10.03 6.39
N VAL A 329 -17.82 -9.23 5.37
CA VAL A 329 -18.17 -9.56 3.98
C VAL A 329 -16.97 -10.19 3.25
N LEU A 330 -15.79 -9.56 3.35
CA LEU A 330 -14.57 -10.08 2.71
C LEU A 330 -13.91 -11.21 3.50
N GLN A 331 -14.28 -11.38 4.79
CA GLN A 331 -13.65 -12.33 5.73
C GLN A 331 -12.15 -12.01 5.93
N TRP A 332 -11.83 -10.72 5.95
CA TRP A 332 -10.48 -10.22 6.21
C TRP A 332 -10.41 -9.51 7.54
N THR A 333 -9.41 -9.86 8.34
CA THR A 333 -9.04 -9.15 9.56
C THR A 333 -7.51 -8.95 9.58
N PRO A 334 -6.99 -7.89 10.24
CA PRO A 334 -5.55 -7.73 10.37
C PRO A 334 -4.96 -8.89 11.16
N THR A 335 -3.80 -9.34 10.74
CA THR A 335 -3.09 -10.50 11.31
C THR A 335 -2.09 -10.09 12.39
N LEU A 336 -1.36 -8.99 12.14
CA LEU A 336 -0.30 -8.55 13.03
C LEU A 336 -0.82 -7.52 14.04
N HIS A 337 -0.49 -7.72 15.32
CA HIS A 337 -0.62 -6.70 16.33
C HIS A 337 0.46 -5.63 16.15
N SER A 338 0.22 -4.44 16.68
CA SER A 338 1.12 -3.29 16.53
C SER A 338 2.54 -3.55 17.03
N GLU A 339 2.71 -4.31 18.13
CA GLU A 339 4.02 -4.69 18.66
C GLU A 339 4.80 -5.51 17.63
N SER A 340 4.19 -6.57 17.07
CA SER A 340 4.82 -7.40 16.04
C SER A 340 5.10 -6.60 14.76
N ALA A 341 4.20 -5.68 14.38
CA ALA A 341 4.40 -4.79 13.24
C ALA A 341 5.66 -3.92 13.42
N ILE A 342 5.87 -3.39 14.63
CA ILE A 342 7.05 -2.58 14.97
C ILE A 342 8.30 -3.47 14.99
N GLU A 343 8.27 -4.62 15.66
CA GLU A 343 9.40 -5.54 15.76
C GLU A 343 9.89 -5.98 14.37
N TRP A 344 8.98 -6.39 13.48
CA TRP A 344 9.32 -6.80 12.12
C TRP A 344 9.89 -5.64 11.29
N THR A 345 9.34 -4.46 11.47
CA THR A 345 9.86 -3.24 10.84
C THR A 345 11.29 -2.96 11.29
N VAL A 346 11.55 -2.95 12.60
CA VAL A 346 12.89 -2.72 13.16
C VAL A 346 13.86 -3.81 12.75
N GLU A 347 13.46 -5.08 12.77
CA GLU A 347 14.29 -6.21 12.32
C GLU A 347 14.82 -6.00 10.90
N TRP A 348 13.94 -5.58 9.98
CA TRP A 348 14.32 -5.33 8.60
C TRP A 348 15.35 -4.20 8.48
N TYR A 349 15.13 -3.10 9.20
CA TYR A 349 16.05 -1.95 9.16
C TYR A 349 17.37 -2.22 9.87
N LYS A 350 17.39 -3.00 10.97
CA LYS A 350 18.62 -3.46 11.60
C LYS A 350 19.47 -4.29 10.64
N ALA A 351 18.84 -5.20 9.92
CA ALA A 351 19.53 -5.98 8.91
C ALA A 351 20.14 -5.12 7.80
N TRP A 352 19.44 -4.09 7.36
CA TRP A 352 19.97 -3.10 6.42
C TRP A 352 21.16 -2.33 7.02
N HIS A 353 21.01 -1.82 8.25
CA HIS A 353 22.06 -1.07 8.96
C HIS A 353 23.33 -1.93 9.18
N GLU A 354 23.15 -3.17 9.55
CA GLU A 354 24.22 -4.15 9.71
C GLU A 354 24.80 -4.65 8.37
N LYS A 355 24.33 -4.11 7.25
CA LYS A 355 24.75 -4.48 5.88
C LYS A 355 24.61 -5.97 5.60
N LYS A 356 23.57 -6.60 6.14
CA LYS A 356 23.28 -8.01 5.79
C LYS A 356 23.02 -8.12 4.29
N PRO A 357 23.58 -9.14 3.63
CA PRO A 357 23.59 -9.22 2.17
C PRO A 357 22.23 -9.58 1.54
N ASP A 358 21.25 -10.06 2.33
CA ASP A 358 20.00 -10.63 1.80
C ASP A 358 18.74 -9.98 2.41
N LEU A 359 18.47 -8.74 2.05
CA LEU A 359 17.23 -8.06 2.43
C LEU A 359 16.01 -8.65 1.73
N ARG A 360 16.18 -9.24 0.53
CA ARG A 360 15.12 -9.98 -0.16
C ARG A 360 14.69 -11.19 0.66
N GLY A 361 15.64 -11.99 1.12
CA GLY A 361 15.37 -13.17 1.96
C GLY A 361 14.67 -12.79 3.27
N ILE A 362 15.00 -11.64 3.88
CA ILE A 362 14.29 -11.14 5.05
C ILE A 362 12.84 -10.78 4.70
N SER A 363 12.61 -10.06 3.61
CA SER A 363 11.26 -9.71 3.16
C SER A 363 10.42 -10.96 2.86
N LEU A 364 11.00 -11.96 2.18
CA LEU A 364 10.36 -13.24 1.91
C LEU A 364 10.05 -14.04 3.18
N ARG A 365 10.96 -14.03 4.16
CA ARG A 365 10.71 -14.67 5.45
C ARG A 365 9.52 -14.01 6.15
N GLN A 366 9.45 -12.68 6.19
CA GLN A 366 8.33 -11.95 6.79
C GLN A 366 7.00 -12.27 6.07
N ILE A 367 6.99 -12.35 4.74
CA ILE A 367 5.81 -12.79 3.97
C ILE A 367 5.40 -14.21 4.40
N ASN A 368 6.34 -15.15 4.43
CA ASN A 368 6.04 -16.55 4.79
C ASN A 368 5.54 -16.68 6.24
N GLU A 369 6.13 -15.94 7.20
CA GLU A 369 5.65 -15.95 8.59
C GLU A 369 4.28 -15.28 8.73
N PHE A 370 4.00 -14.23 7.97
CA PHE A 370 2.68 -13.63 7.88
C PHE A 370 1.63 -14.63 7.37
N GLU A 371 1.93 -15.34 6.27
CA GLU A 371 1.04 -16.36 5.70
C GLU A 371 0.70 -17.49 6.68
N LYS A 372 1.66 -17.90 7.53
CA LYS A 372 1.42 -18.91 8.58
C LYS A 372 0.52 -18.40 9.71
N GLN A 373 0.62 -17.12 10.05
CA GLN A 373 -0.17 -16.49 11.12
C GLN A 373 -1.54 -16.01 10.65
N TYR A 374 -1.79 -15.97 9.32
CA TYR A 374 -3.03 -15.47 8.74
C TYR A 374 -4.24 -16.25 9.26
N ARG A 375 -5.23 -15.52 9.81
CA ARG A 375 -6.38 -16.05 10.55
C ARG A 375 -7.66 -16.18 9.73
#